data_c78a3286b961d30c4e55f9f227d9b916
#
_entry.id   c78a3286b961d30c4e55f9f227d9b916
#
_cell.length_a   1.000
_cell.length_b   1.000
_cell.length_c   1.000
_cell.angle_alpha   90.00
_cell.angle_beta   90.00
_cell.angle_gamma   90.00
#
_symmetry.space_group_name_H-M   'P 1'
#
loop_
_entity.id
_entity.type
_entity.pdbx_description
1 polymer ?
#
loop_
_entity_poly.entity_id
_entity_poly.type
_entity_poly.pdbx_seq_one_letter_code
_entity_poly.pdbx_strand_id
1 'polypeptide(L)'
;MDLRILHLLLILGCGVNAPSKEERHTTGERDAEEKAVDPELEARVRAMLGLDFPTLDNENAVDFLINWGIENNHDFVTMNTKHGDIVVELFDDVPLHKSNFLYKIHRQYYSPSEFIRVLPDFVIQGGNSEEEKPQQMRYLIGTHALPQEMNDKYVHTRGALAMSRSYINNPNKASSSYDFYIVTGRKISNNELASIALEKNIRYTTQQKRRYKEIGGTPHLDGEHTVFGSVIQGMNVVDKLAATPTDNSDWPLERLEVNMTSHSRIE
;
A
#
# COMPACT_ATOMS: atom_id res chain seq x y z
N MET A 1 25.79 0.82 -9.84
CA MET A 1 25.30 -0.53 -10.16
C MET A 1 25.44 -0.70 -11.66
N ASP A 2 26.09 -1.76 -12.13
CA ASP A 2 26.42 -1.88 -13.56
C ASP A 2 25.15 -2.24 -14.35
N LEU A 3 24.76 -1.37 -15.29
CA LEU A 3 23.57 -1.48 -16.13
C LEU A 3 23.51 -2.81 -16.93
N ARG A 4 24.67 -3.44 -17.14
CA ARG A 4 24.80 -4.69 -17.93
C ARG A 4 24.29 -5.93 -17.17
N ILE A 5 24.42 -5.96 -15.84
CA ILE A 5 23.97 -7.08 -15.00
C ILE A 5 22.45 -7.03 -14.85
N LEU A 6 21.91 -5.84 -14.80
CA LEU A 6 20.46 -5.60 -14.71
C LEU A 6 19.73 -6.02 -16.00
N HIS A 7 20.37 -5.81 -17.17
CA HIS A 7 19.86 -6.27 -18.47
C HIS A 7 19.79 -7.81 -18.57
N LEU A 8 20.66 -8.51 -17.85
CA LEU A 8 20.66 -9.98 -17.80
C LEU A 8 19.46 -10.53 -17.02
N LEU A 9 19.03 -9.84 -15.95
CA LEU A 9 17.81 -10.18 -15.19
C LEU A 9 16.52 -9.93 -15.99
N LEU A 10 16.50 -8.88 -16.82
CA LEU A 10 15.39 -8.56 -17.71
C LEU A 10 15.25 -9.54 -18.89
N ILE A 11 16.35 -10.19 -19.31
CA ILE A 11 16.33 -11.18 -20.40
C ILE A 11 15.91 -12.56 -19.87
N LEU A 12 16.12 -12.86 -18.59
CA LEU A 12 15.78 -14.13 -17.96
C LEU A 12 14.38 -14.16 -17.34
N GLY A 13 13.82 -13.02 -17.02
CA GLY A 13 12.43 -12.86 -16.60
C GLY A 13 11.65 -12.11 -17.69
N CYS A 14 10.62 -12.73 -18.26
CA CYS A 14 9.74 -12.20 -19.29
C CYS A 14 9.63 -10.68 -19.33
N GLY A 15 9.77 -10.10 -20.52
CA GLY A 15 9.63 -8.68 -20.74
C GLY A 15 8.30 -8.16 -20.21
N VAL A 16 8.35 -7.52 -19.07
CA VAL A 16 7.24 -6.69 -18.58
C VAL A 16 7.40 -5.36 -19.27
N ASN A 17 6.86 -5.25 -20.49
CA ASN A 17 6.58 -3.94 -21.05
C ASN A 17 5.51 -3.31 -20.15
N ALA A 18 5.81 -2.20 -19.53
CA ALA A 18 4.77 -1.38 -18.90
C ALA A 18 3.69 -1.11 -19.95
N PRO A 19 2.41 -1.41 -19.68
CA PRO A 19 1.35 -1.21 -20.67
C PRO A 19 1.29 0.27 -21.05
N SER A 20 1.20 0.56 -22.36
CA SER A 20 0.94 1.91 -22.83
C SER A 20 -0.41 2.40 -22.30
N LYS A 21 -0.64 3.73 -22.28
CA LYS A 21 -1.89 4.33 -21.77
C LYS A 21 -3.15 3.75 -22.38
N GLU A 22 -3.09 3.20 -23.61
CA GLU A 22 -4.23 2.59 -24.32
C GLU A 22 -4.49 1.13 -23.92
N GLU A 23 -3.50 0.40 -23.39
CA GLU A 23 -3.64 -1.03 -23.03
C GLU A 23 -4.19 -1.26 -21.61
N ARG A 24 -4.37 -0.23 -20.81
CA ARG A 24 -4.81 -0.33 -19.39
C ARG A 24 -6.30 -0.67 -19.20
N HIS A 25 -7.08 -0.70 -20.28
CA HIS A 25 -8.53 -0.96 -20.21
C HIS A 25 -8.93 -2.44 -20.36
N THR A 26 -7.99 -3.35 -20.58
CA THR A 26 -8.31 -4.78 -20.69
C THR A 26 -7.58 -5.56 -19.60
N THR A 27 -8.19 -5.65 -18.41
CA THR A 27 -7.92 -6.73 -17.45
C THR A 27 -8.52 -8.04 -17.98
N GLY A 28 -7.94 -8.57 -19.03
CA GLY A 28 -8.21 -9.89 -19.56
C GLY A 28 -6.97 -10.73 -19.41
N GLU A 29 -7.11 -11.81 -18.65
CA GLU A 29 -6.26 -12.96 -18.53
C GLU A 29 -5.13 -13.03 -19.56
N ARG A 30 -3.89 -12.80 -19.13
CA ARG A 30 -2.74 -13.41 -19.75
C ARG A 30 -2.13 -14.33 -18.72
N ASP A 31 -2.49 -15.60 -18.80
CA ASP A 31 -1.69 -16.69 -18.30
C ASP A 31 -0.38 -16.71 -19.11
N ALA A 32 0.52 -15.78 -18.77
CA ALA A 32 1.92 -15.96 -19.10
C ALA A 32 2.39 -17.01 -18.08
N GLU A 33 2.66 -18.24 -18.54
CA GLU A 33 3.48 -19.18 -17.78
C GLU A 33 4.77 -18.46 -17.40
N GLU A 34 4.80 -17.94 -16.18
CA GLU A 34 5.98 -17.37 -15.57
C GLU A 34 6.96 -18.53 -15.44
N LYS A 35 7.92 -18.62 -16.37
CA LYS A 35 8.99 -19.62 -16.29
C LYS A 35 9.70 -19.39 -14.96
N ALA A 36 9.53 -20.32 -14.03
CA ALA A 36 10.24 -20.30 -12.76
C ALA A 36 11.74 -20.10 -13.03
N VAL A 37 12.29 -19.02 -12.50
CA VAL A 37 13.73 -18.76 -12.59
C VAL A 37 14.42 -19.86 -11.77
N ASP A 38 15.52 -20.41 -12.31
CA ASP A 38 16.35 -21.37 -11.59
C ASP A 38 16.77 -20.78 -10.23
N PRO A 39 16.36 -21.38 -9.10
CA PRO A 39 16.64 -20.84 -7.76
C PRO A 39 18.14 -20.68 -7.48
N GLU A 40 18.99 -21.53 -8.06
CA GLU A 40 20.44 -21.43 -7.91
C GLU A 40 21.01 -20.23 -8.66
N LEU A 41 20.50 -19.98 -9.87
CA LEU A 41 20.87 -18.82 -10.67
C LEU A 41 20.41 -17.54 -9.97
N GLU A 42 19.19 -17.50 -9.45
CA GLU A 42 18.67 -16.35 -8.68
C GLU A 42 19.55 -16.07 -7.46
N ALA A 43 19.86 -17.09 -6.65
CA ALA A 43 20.72 -16.94 -5.47
C ALA A 43 22.11 -16.38 -5.84
N ARG A 44 22.71 -16.85 -6.94
CA ARG A 44 24.01 -16.34 -7.42
C ARG A 44 23.92 -14.88 -7.84
N VAL A 45 22.88 -14.50 -8.59
CA VAL A 45 22.67 -13.11 -9.02
C VAL A 45 22.46 -12.20 -7.80
N ARG A 46 21.68 -12.62 -6.83
CA ARG A 46 21.44 -11.87 -5.59
C ARG A 46 22.75 -11.67 -4.80
N ALA A 47 23.56 -12.72 -4.67
CA ALA A 47 24.88 -12.63 -4.03
C ALA A 47 25.82 -11.68 -4.77
N MET A 48 25.86 -11.71 -6.11
CA MET A 48 26.65 -10.78 -6.93
C MET A 48 26.22 -9.32 -6.78
N LEU A 49 24.92 -9.08 -6.54
CA LEU A 49 24.35 -7.74 -6.30
C LEU A 49 24.48 -7.29 -4.84
N GLY A 50 24.99 -8.14 -3.94
CA GLY A 50 25.10 -7.86 -2.51
C GLY A 50 23.73 -7.72 -1.81
N LEU A 51 22.72 -8.45 -2.31
CA LEU A 51 21.37 -8.42 -1.72
C LEU A 51 21.33 -9.38 -0.54
N ASP A 52 21.09 -8.83 0.64
CA ASP A 52 21.06 -9.51 1.94
C ASP A 52 19.65 -9.92 2.41
N PHE A 53 18.68 -9.96 1.49
CA PHE A 53 17.29 -10.27 1.80
C PHE A 53 16.70 -11.27 0.79
N PRO A 54 15.73 -12.12 1.20
CA PRO A 54 15.10 -13.10 0.32
C PRO A 54 14.10 -12.44 -0.63
N THR A 55 13.77 -13.13 -1.71
CA THR A 55 12.54 -12.87 -2.48
C THR A 55 11.35 -13.37 -1.65
N LEU A 56 10.34 -12.53 -1.49
CA LEU A 56 9.14 -12.84 -0.70
C LEU A 56 8.02 -13.35 -1.60
N ASP A 57 7.41 -14.45 -1.16
CA ASP A 57 6.24 -15.08 -1.75
C ASP A 57 5.18 -15.37 -0.68
N ASN A 58 4.08 -16.05 -1.03
CA ASN A 58 3.02 -16.37 -0.09
C ASN A 58 3.41 -17.40 0.98
N GLU A 59 4.51 -18.14 0.80
CA GLU A 59 4.96 -19.18 1.73
C GLU A 59 5.85 -18.61 2.82
N ASN A 60 6.72 -17.64 2.48
CA ASN A 60 7.76 -17.14 3.38
C ASN A 60 7.49 -15.72 3.92
N ALA A 61 6.64 -14.92 3.28
CA ALA A 61 6.51 -13.50 3.59
C ALA A 61 6.03 -13.21 5.01
N VAL A 62 5.08 -13.98 5.53
CA VAL A 62 4.50 -13.73 6.87
C VAL A 62 5.56 -13.87 7.94
N ASP A 63 6.24 -15.02 7.99
CA ASP A 63 7.25 -15.31 9.00
C ASP A 63 8.44 -14.35 8.88
N PHE A 64 8.88 -14.09 7.65
CA PHE A 64 9.96 -13.14 7.39
C PHE A 64 9.61 -11.73 7.89
N LEU A 65 8.47 -11.19 7.52
CA LEU A 65 8.08 -9.81 7.84
C LEU A 65 7.84 -9.62 9.34
N ILE A 66 7.22 -10.59 10.02
CA ILE A 66 7.04 -10.53 11.48
C ILE A 66 8.40 -10.52 12.19
N ASN A 67 9.30 -11.43 11.84
CA ASN A 67 10.64 -11.48 12.44
C ASN A 67 11.46 -10.21 12.14
N TRP A 68 11.43 -9.74 10.90
CA TRP A 68 12.10 -8.49 10.51
C TRP A 68 11.55 -7.28 11.30
N GLY A 69 10.24 -7.21 11.48
CA GLY A 69 9.57 -6.13 12.20
C GLY A 69 9.93 -6.02 13.67
N ILE A 70 10.32 -7.12 14.34
CA ILE A 70 10.76 -7.11 15.73
C ILE A 70 12.00 -6.21 15.92
N GLU A 71 12.94 -6.28 14.97
CA GLU A 71 14.20 -5.54 15.03
C GLU A 71 14.11 -4.13 14.38
N ASN A 72 13.09 -3.92 13.55
CA ASN A 72 12.95 -2.70 12.73
C ASN A 72 11.61 -1.99 12.98
N ASN A 73 11.19 -1.92 14.24
CA ASN A 73 9.92 -1.33 14.64
C ASN A 73 10.03 0.20 14.73
N HIS A 74 9.49 0.90 13.74
CA HIS A 74 9.29 2.35 13.76
C HIS A 74 7.80 2.69 13.91
N ASP A 75 7.51 3.76 14.67
CA ASP A 75 6.13 4.15 14.97
C ASP A 75 5.52 5.07 13.92
N PHE A 76 6.37 5.82 13.20
CA PHE A 76 5.93 6.89 12.31
C PHE A 76 6.54 6.76 10.93
N VAL A 77 5.79 7.25 9.94
CA VAL A 77 6.26 7.44 8.56
C VAL A 77 5.97 8.88 8.15
N THR A 78 6.97 9.55 7.61
CA THR A 78 6.83 10.83 6.93
C THR A 78 6.80 10.59 5.42
N MET A 79 5.73 11.04 4.78
CA MET A 79 5.52 11.05 3.34
C MET A 79 5.76 12.46 2.83
N ASN A 80 6.91 12.69 2.16
CA ASN A 80 7.27 13.99 1.61
C ASN A 80 6.67 14.14 0.21
N THR A 81 5.89 15.19 -0.01
CA THR A 81 5.26 15.50 -1.29
C THR A 81 5.53 16.96 -1.69
N LYS A 82 5.29 17.31 -2.95
CA LYS A 82 5.40 18.73 -3.41
C LYS A 82 4.44 19.70 -2.69
N HIS A 83 3.39 19.19 -2.02
CA HIS A 83 2.42 20.00 -1.28
C HIS A 83 2.72 20.09 0.23
N GLY A 84 3.78 19.41 0.69
CA GLY A 84 4.20 19.32 2.09
C GLY A 84 4.23 17.88 2.59
N ASP A 85 4.42 17.76 3.89
CA ASP A 85 4.59 16.47 4.55
C ASP A 85 3.26 15.94 5.11
N ILE A 86 3.11 14.61 5.03
CA ILE A 86 2.06 13.85 5.69
C ILE A 86 2.76 12.95 6.70
N VAL A 87 2.42 13.05 7.97
CA VAL A 87 2.96 12.16 9.02
C VAL A 87 1.90 11.16 9.44
N VAL A 88 2.24 9.89 9.39
CA VAL A 88 1.37 8.75 9.74
C VAL A 88 1.91 8.05 10.96
N GLU A 89 1.05 7.75 11.93
CA GLU A 89 1.32 6.81 13.01
C GLU A 89 0.91 5.40 12.58
N LEU A 90 1.79 4.41 12.79
CA LEU A 90 1.53 3.00 12.49
C LEU A 90 1.11 2.26 13.77
N PHE A 91 0.23 1.26 13.65
CA PHE A 91 -0.36 0.57 14.78
C PHE A 91 0.38 -0.73 15.13
N ASP A 92 0.80 -0.86 16.38
CA ASP A 92 1.57 -2.02 16.87
C ASP A 92 0.76 -3.32 16.92
N ASP A 93 -0.56 -3.21 17.10
CA ASP A 93 -1.46 -4.37 17.13
C ASP A 93 -1.97 -4.81 15.74
N VAL A 94 -1.29 -4.33 14.68
CA VAL A 94 -1.43 -4.78 13.29
C VAL A 94 0.00 -5.03 12.72
N PRO A 95 0.76 -5.95 13.33
CA PRO A 95 2.21 -6.03 13.15
C PRO A 95 2.65 -6.47 11.74
N LEU A 96 1.91 -7.35 11.07
CA LEU A 96 2.29 -7.83 9.74
C LEU A 96 2.19 -6.72 8.68
N HIS A 97 1.09 -5.97 8.66
CA HIS A 97 0.91 -4.84 7.73
C HIS A 97 1.89 -3.70 8.04
N LYS A 98 2.09 -3.40 9.32
CA LYS A 98 3.10 -2.43 9.79
C LYS A 98 4.49 -2.83 9.28
N SER A 99 4.93 -4.05 9.55
CA SER A 99 6.25 -4.56 9.14
C SER A 99 6.42 -4.59 7.62
N ASN A 100 5.39 -5.02 6.89
CA ASN A 100 5.40 -5.01 5.43
C ASN A 100 5.60 -3.59 4.85
N PHE A 101 4.90 -2.62 5.41
CA PHE A 101 5.01 -1.22 4.96
C PHE A 101 6.40 -0.65 5.28
N LEU A 102 6.89 -0.83 6.51
CA LEU A 102 8.22 -0.41 6.93
C LEU A 102 9.33 -1.11 6.14
N TYR A 103 9.19 -2.40 5.84
CA TYR A 103 10.15 -3.15 5.04
C TYR A 103 10.34 -2.54 3.65
N LYS A 104 9.23 -2.17 2.98
CA LYS A 104 9.29 -1.53 1.66
C LYS A 104 9.89 -0.14 1.68
N ILE A 105 9.66 0.63 2.76
CA ILE A 105 10.33 1.91 2.99
C ILE A 105 11.83 1.68 3.17
N HIS A 106 12.22 0.73 4.01
CA HIS A 106 13.63 0.37 4.27
C HIS A 106 14.35 -0.06 2.98
N ARG A 107 13.66 -0.83 2.12
CA ARG A 107 14.18 -1.23 0.80
C ARG A 107 14.08 -0.14 -0.28
N GLN A 108 13.68 1.07 0.09
CA GLN A 108 13.58 2.21 -0.84
C GLN A 108 12.57 2.00 -1.99
N TYR A 109 11.61 1.08 -1.83
CA TYR A 109 10.57 0.84 -2.82
C TYR A 109 9.64 2.03 -3.00
N TYR A 110 9.29 2.71 -1.88
CA TYR A 110 8.42 3.87 -1.89
C TYR A 110 9.16 5.21 -2.06
N SER A 111 10.38 5.21 -2.63
CA SER A 111 11.18 6.43 -2.79
C SER A 111 11.94 6.47 -4.13
N PRO A 112 11.30 7.00 -5.19
CA PRO A 112 9.97 7.60 -5.24
C PRO A 112 8.85 6.59 -5.47
N SER A 113 7.67 6.87 -4.91
CA SER A 113 6.39 6.25 -5.26
C SER A 113 5.41 7.34 -5.70
N GLU A 114 4.20 6.94 -6.08
CA GLU A 114 3.19 7.88 -6.60
C GLU A 114 1.81 7.59 -6.01
N PHE A 115 1.00 8.64 -5.84
CA PHE A 115 -0.43 8.48 -5.71
C PHE A 115 -1.02 8.34 -7.12
N ILE A 116 -1.54 7.14 -7.40
CA ILE A 116 -1.99 6.73 -8.73
C ILE A 116 -3.51 6.81 -8.92
N ARG A 117 -4.25 7.01 -7.85
CA ARG A 117 -5.70 7.19 -7.86
C ARG A 117 -6.09 8.15 -6.74
N VAL A 118 -6.81 9.20 -7.08
CA VAL A 118 -7.24 10.19 -6.11
C VAL A 118 -8.71 10.54 -6.31
N LEU A 119 -9.48 10.44 -5.22
CA LEU A 119 -10.89 10.78 -5.18
C LEU A 119 -11.17 11.65 -3.95
N PRO A 120 -11.65 12.87 -4.15
CA PRO A 120 -12.22 13.64 -3.06
C PRO A 120 -13.33 12.84 -2.35
N ASP A 121 -13.47 13.03 -1.04
CA ASP A 121 -14.50 12.37 -0.22
C ASP A 121 -14.45 10.82 -0.18
N PHE A 122 -13.36 10.21 -0.70
CA PHE A 122 -13.17 8.77 -0.65
C PHE A 122 -11.76 8.41 -0.19
N VAL A 123 -10.76 8.31 -1.10
CA VAL A 123 -9.37 7.93 -0.78
C VAL A 123 -8.37 8.59 -1.72
N ILE A 124 -7.11 8.66 -1.29
CA ILE A 124 -5.94 8.74 -2.18
C ILE A 124 -5.17 7.42 -2.08
N GLN A 125 -4.92 6.78 -3.21
CA GLN A 125 -4.26 5.47 -3.30
C GLN A 125 -2.89 5.60 -3.94
N GLY A 126 -1.89 4.98 -3.31
CA GLY A 126 -0.51 4.92 -3.77
C GLY A 126 0.09 3.52 -3.61
N GLY A 127 1.40 3.44 -3.78
CA GLY A 127 2.13 2.17 -3.61
C GLY A 127 2.67 1.61 -4.91
N ASN A 128 2.54 2.33 -6.00
CA ASN A 128 3.15 2.01 -7.28
C ASN A 128 3.98 3.19 -7.79
N SER A 129 4.79 2.96 -8.80
CA SER A 129 5.55 3.99 -9.51
C SER A 129 5.83 3.51 -10.93
N GLU A 130 5.84 4.43 -11.89
CA GLU A 130 6.29 4.16 -13.25
C GLU A 130 7.82 4.21 -13.39
N GLU A 131 8.54 4.60 -12.33
CA GLU A 131 9.99 4.68 -12.32
C GLU A 131 10.64 3.29 -12.34
N GLU A 132 11.74 3.18 -13.08
CA GLU A 132 12.47 1.92 -13.25
C GLU A 132 12.97 1.35 -11.91
N LYS A 133 13.53 2.18 -11.04
CA LYS A 133 14.09 1.76 -9.74
C LYS A 133 13.06 1.09 -8.82
N PRO A 134 11.87 1.65 -8.55
CA PRO A 134 10.82 0.96 -7.81
C PRO A 134 10.36 -0.34 -8.46
N GLN A 135 10.22 -0.38 -9.78
CA GLN A 135 9.83 -1.61 -10.49
C GLN A 135 10.86 -2.72 -10.32
N GLN A 136 12.15 -2.40 -10.44
CA GLN A 136 13.24 -3.34 -10.17
C GLN A 136 13.22 -3.82 -8.71
N MET A 137 13.02 -2.90 -7.76
CA MET A 137 12.95 -3.25 -6.35
C MET A 137 11.73 -4.15 -6.05
N ARG A 138 10.58 -3.93 -6.69
CA ARG A 138 9.41 -4.81 -6.59
C ARG A 138 9.72 -6.23 -7.04
N TYR A 139 10.41 -6.37 -8.16
CA TYR A 139 10.87 -7.68 -8.65
C TYR A 139 11.79 -8.37 -7.63
N LEU A 140 12.76 -7.66 -7.06
CA LEU A 140 13.72 -8.20 -6.09
C LEU A 140 13.06 -8.54 -4.74
N ILE A 141 12.09 -7.78 -4.28
CA ILE A 141 11.33 -8.07 -3.05
C ILE A 141 10.39 -9.26 -3.27
N GLY A 142 9.82 -9.40 -4.46
CA GLY A 142 8.87 -10.44 -4.80
C GLY A 142 7.40 -10.03 -4.63
N THR A 143 6.48 -10.96 -4.91
CA THR A 143 5.03 -10.72 -4.86
C THR A 143 4.37 -11.68 -3.88
N HIS A 144 3.62 -11.13 -2.94
CA HIS A 144 2.91 -11.88 -1.91
C HIS A 144 1.63 -11.15 -1.50
N ALA A 145 0.71 -11.87 -0.91
CA ALA A 145 -0.48 -11.33 -0.28
C ALA A 145 -0.32 -11.33 1.25
N LEU A 146 -0.97 -10.40 1.92
CA LEU A 146 -0.95 -10.32 3.39
C LEU A 146 -2.28 -10.84 3.94
N PRO A 147 -2.29 -11.87 4.80
CA PRO A 147 -3.48 -12.23 5.55
C PRO A 147 -4.08 -11.03 6.28
N GLN A 148 -5.41 -10.98 6.38
CA GLN A 148 -6.08 -9.90 7.10
C GLN A 148 -5.64 -9.81 8.56
N GLU A 149 -5.43 -8.59 9.05
CA GLU A 149 -5.27 -8.26 10.46
C GLU A 149 -6.40 -7.31 10.88
N MET A 150 -7.62 -7.83 10.94
CA MET A 150 -8.78 -7.02 11.29
C MET A 150 -8.81 -6.75 12.79
N ASN A 151 -8.91 -5.48 13.14
CA ASN A 151 -9.00 -5.03 14.52
C ASN A 151 -10.16 -4.02 14.65
N ASP A 152 -11.16 -4.34 15.46
CA ASP A 152 -12.38 -3.53 15.63
C ASP A 152 -12.13 -2.11 16.19
N LYS A 153 -10.93 -1.86 16.73
CA LYS A 153 -10.52 -0.50 17.12
C LYS A 153 -10.37 0.43 15.92
N TYR A 154 -9.94 -0.12 14.79
CA TYR A 154 -9.51 0.64 13.62
C TYR A 154 -10.55 0.56 12.52
N VAL A 155 -11.11 1.70 12.21
CA VAL A 155 -12.14 1.86 11.19
C VAL A 155 -11.72 2.92 10.19
N HIS A 156 -12.31 2.92 9.01
CA HIS A 156 -11.97 3.81 7.91
C HIS A 156 -12.46 5.24 8.13
N THR A 157 -12.17 5.82 9.30
CA THR A 157 -12.37 7.26 9.51
C THR A 157 -11.36 8.06 8.68
N ARG A 158 -11.70 9.32 8.40
CA ARG A 158 -10.79 10.24 7.71
C ARG A 158 -9.39 10.23 8.31
N GLY A 159 -8.37 10.08 7.46
CA GLY A 159 -6.98 9.94 7.84
C GLY A 159 -6.52 8.49 8.09
N ALA A 160 -7.41 7.49 8.08
CA ALA A 160 -7.00 6.09 8.20
C ALA A 160 -6.08 5.69 7.02
N LEU A 161 -4.98 4.98 7.35
CA LEU A 161 -4.08 4.35 6.40
C LEU A 161 -4.40 2.85 6.34
N ALA A 162 -4.70 2.34 5.16
CA ALA A 162 -5.07 0.94 4.95
C ALA A 162 -4.44 0.35 3.68
N MET A 163 -4.30 -0.98 3.63
CA MET A 163 -3.84 -1.67 2.43
C MET A 163 -5.01 -1.97 1.49
N SER A 164 -4.76 -1.80 0.19
CA SER A 164 -5.68 -2.21 -0.86
C SER A 164 -5.75 -3.73 -0.97
N ARG A 165 -6.79 -4.25 -1.62
CA ARG A 165 -6.91 -5.66 -1.98
C ARG A 165 -7.65 -5.86 -3.29
N SER A 166 -7.43 -7.00 -3.93
CA SER A 166 -8.29 -7.46 -5.02
C SER A 166 -9.64 -7.93 -4.48
N TYR A 167 -10.73 -7.69 -5.23
CA TYR A 167 -12.05 -8.28 -5.00
C TYR A 167 -12.27 -9.54 -5.83
N ILE A 168 -11.38 -9.82 -6.80
CA ILE A 168 -11.48 -10.96 -7.71
C ILE A 168 -10.64 -12.11 -7.12
N ASN A 169 -11.21 -13.31 -7.03
CA ASN A 169 -10.55 -14.53 -6.57
C ASN A 169 -9.83 -14.39 -5.20
N ASN A 170 -10.38 -13.57 -4.29
CA ASN A 170 -9.80 -13.28 -2.99
C ASN A 170 -10.82 -13.48 -1.85
N PRO A 171 -11.30 -14.71 -1.60
CA PRO A 171 -12.30 -14.98 -0.59
C PRO A 171 -11.81 -14.70 0.84
N ASN A 172 -10.50 -14.82 1.07
CA ASN A 172 -9.86 -14.55 2.36
C ASN A 172 -9.58 -13.06 2.58
N LYS A 173 -9.96 -12.20 1.63
CA LYS A 173 -9.77 -10.75 1.67
C LYS A 173 -8.31 -10.35 1.96
N ALA A 174 -7.33 -11.14 1.51
CA ALA A 174 -5.91 -10.84 1.70
C ALA A 174 -5.54 -9.51 1.04
N SER A 175 -4.70 -8.73 1.71
CA SER A 175 -4.26 -7.42 1.21
C SER A 175 -3.18 -7.56 0.13
N SER A 176 -3.13 -6.61 -0.81
CA SER A 176 -1.94 -6.36 -1.61
C SER A 176 -0.77 -6.00 -0.69
N SER A 177 0.42 -6.48 -1.00
CA SER A 177 1.60 -6.13 -0.19
C SER A 177 2.21 -4.77 -0.56
N TYR A 178 1.75 -4.13 -1.63
CA TYR A 178 2.32 -2.90 -2.17
C TYR A 178 1.39 -1.70 -2.11
N ASP A 179 0.10 -1.90 -2.42
CA ASP A 179 -0.83 -0.79 -2.64
C ASP A 179 -1.54 -0.41 -1.34
N PHE A 180 -1.42 0.84 -0.97
CA PHE A 180 -2.05 1.42 0.22
C PHE A 180 -2.95 2.59 -0.17
N TYR A 181 -3.78 3.04 0.77
CA TYR A 181 -4.55 4.26 0.60
C TYR A 181 -4.72 5.02 1.92
N ILE A 182 -4.94 6.33 1.81
CA ILE A 182 -5.32 7.20 2.91
C ILE A 182 -6.76 7.65 2.68
N VAL A 183 -7.60 7.52 3.70
CA VAL A 183 -9.02 7.90 3.65
C VAL A 183 -9.14 9.42 3.68
N THR A 184 -9.73 9.99 2.64
CA THR A 184 -10.18 11.40 2.62
C THR A 184 -11.58 11.52 3.19
N GLY A 185 -12.52 10.71 2.73
CA GLY A 185 -13.86 10.50 3.25
C GLY A 185 -14.70 11.76 3.48
N ARG A 186 -16.03 11.62 3.46
CA ARG A 186 -16.98 12.66 3.83
C ARG A 186 -17.63 12.40 5.19
N LYS A 187 -18.29 13.38 5.77
CA LYS A 187 -19.07 13.19 6.99
C LYS A 187 -20.25 12.25 6.76
N ILE A 188 -20.44 11.31 7.69
CA ILE A 188 -21.45 10.25 7.60
C ILE A 188 -22.57 10.53 8.60
N SER A 189 -23.82 10.47 8.13
CA SER A 189 -24.97 10.62 9.01
C SER A 189 -25.18 9.39 9.90
N ASN A 190 -25.85 9.57 11.03
CA ASN A 190 -26.16 8.46 11.94
C ASN A 190 -27.02 7.37 11.25
N ASN A 191 -27.94 7.77 10.38
CA ASN A 191 -28.82 6.83 9.68
C ASN A 191 -28.03 6.02 8.65
N GLU A 192 -27.16 6.67 7.88
CA GLU A 192 -26.28 6.02 6.92
C GLU A 192 -25.34 5.03 7.61
N LEU A 193 -24.69 5.45 8.69
CA LEU A 193 -23.79 4.59 9.46
C LEU A 193 -24.53 3.39 10.09
N ALA A 194 -25.78 3.60 10.53
CA ALA A 194 -26.61 2.51 11.06
C ALA A 194 -26.99 1.49 9.98
N SER A 195 -27.28 1.94 8.76
CA SER A 195 -27.56 1.05 7.62
C SER A 195 -26.35 0.20 7.26
N ILE A 196 -25.15 0.81 7.17
CA ILE A 196 -23.90 0.09 6.91
C ILE A 196 -23.57 -0.89 8.05
N ALA A 197 -23.77 -0.47 9.30
CA ALA A 197 -23.55 -1.32 10.47
C ALA A 197 -24.41 -2.59 10.44
N LEU A 198 -25.68 -2.45 10.01
CA LEU A 198 -26.60 -3.58 9.86
C LEU A 198 -26.20 -4.49 8.70
N GLU A 199 -25.91 -3.93 7.53
CA GLU A 199 -25.49 -4.67 6.33
C GLU A 199 -24.25 -5.50 6.58
N LYS A 200 -23.25 -4.90 7.23
CA LYS A 200 -21.94 -5.54 7.47
C LYS A 200 -21.84 -6.28 8.80
N ASN A 201 -22.89 -6.27 9.61
CA ASN A 201 -22.88 -6.81 10.97
C ASN A 201 -21.76 -6.23 11.85
N ILE A 202 -21.50 -4.94 11.74
CA ILE A 202 -20.48 -4.22 12.52
C ILE A 202 -21.12 -3.48 13.69
N ARG A 203 -20.49 -3.52 14.86
CA ARG A 203 -20.89 -2.78 16.06
C ARG A 203 -19.95 -1.61 16.31
N TYR A 204 -20.31 -0.43 15.82
CA TYR A 204 -19.54 0.77 16.08
C TYR A 204 -19.67 1.24 17.53
N THR A 205 -18.55 1.57 18.15
CA THR A 205 -18.50 2.25 19.44
C THR A 205 -19.06 3.68 19.33
N THR A 206 -19.41 4.29 20.47
CA THR A 206 -19.85 5.70 20.51
C THR A 206 -18.78 6.64 19.94
N GLN A 207 -17.51 6.36 20.21
CA GLN A 207 -16.40 7.16 19.72
C GLN A 207 -16.26 7.05 18.19
N GLN A 208 -16.35 5.85 17.61
CA GLN A 208 -16.31 5.64 16.15
C GLN A 208 -17.48 6.35 15.45
N LYS A 209 -18.70 6.23 15.98
CA LYS A 209 -19.87 6.95 15.45
C LYS A 209 -19.66 8.47 15.47
N ARG A 210 -19.12 8.98 16.56
CA ARG A 210 -18.78 10.40 16.68
C ARG A 210 -17.74 10.82 15.64
N ARG A 211 -16.66 10.04 15.46
CA ARG A 211 -15.61 10.34 14.46
C ARG A 211 -16.17 10.36 13.04
N TYR A 212 -16.97 9.37 12.62
CA TYR A 212 -17.62 9.38 11.31
C TYR A 212 -18.50 10.61 11.08
N LYS A 213 -19.22 11.05 12.11
CA LYS A 213 -20.06 12.24 12.04
C LYS A 213 -19.28 13.55 11.97
N GLU A 214 -18.21 13.68 12.75
CA GLU A 214 -17.46 14.94 12.91
C GLU A 214 -16.39 15.13 11.85
N ILE A 215 -15.56 14.11 11.60
CA ILE A 215 -14.44 14.18 10.68
C ILE A 215 -14.67 13.42 9.38
N GLY A 216 -15.59 12.45 9.35
CA GLY A 216 -15.92 11.67 8.16
C GLY A 216 -15.16 10.37 8.03
N GLY A 217 -15.29 9.76 6.86
CA GLY A 217 -14.65 8.49 6.53
C GLY A 217 -15.38 7.71 5.44
N THR A 218 -15.04 6.43 5.31
CA THR A 218 -15.57 5.50 4.31
C THR A 218 -16.01 4.18 4.95
N PRO A 219 -17.08 4.18 5.77
CA PRO A 219 -17.45 3.02 6.58
C PRO A 219 -17.82 1.77 5.77
N HIS A 220 -18.12 1.91 4.46
CA HIS A 220 -18.33 0.76 3.57
C HIS A 220 -17.07 -0.07 3.34
N LEU A 221 -15.87 0.41 3.71
CA LEU A 221 -14.61 -0.35 3.67
C LEU A 221 -14.33 -1.09 4.99
N ASP A 222 -15.09 -0.81 6.07
CA ASP A 222 -14.90 -1.50 7.35
C ASP A 222 -15.21 -2.99 7.22
N GLY A 223 -14.38 -3.84 7.82
CA GLY A 223 -14.46 -5.28 7.68
C GLY A 223 -14.01 -5.84 6.31
N GLU A 224 -13.52 -4.98 5.43
CA GLU A 224 -13.07 -5.37 4.09
C GLU A 224 -11.57 -5.19 3.88
N HIS A 225 -10.96 -4.20 4.52
CA HIS A 225 -9.54 -3.87 4.37
C HIS A 225 -8.89 -3.69 5.75
N THR A 226 -7.62 -4.04 5.87
CA THR A 226 -6.86 -3.84 7.10
C THR A 226 -6.40 -2.39 7.21
N VAL A 227 -6.85 -1.72 8.27
CA VAL A 227 -6.35 -0.40 8.68
C VAL A 227 -5.16 -0.60 9.61
N PHE A 228 -3.99 -0.08 9.26
CA PHE A 228 -2.73 -0.31 10.00
C PHE A 228 -2.02 0.97 10.46
N GLY A 229 -2.65 2.13 10.22
CA GLY A 229 -2.13 3.42 10.67
C GLY A 229 -3.14 4.54 10.50
N SER A 230 -2.74 5.74 10.91
CA SER A 230 -3.53 6.95 10.70
C SER A 230 -2.65 8.19 10.53
N VAL A 231 -3.13 9.14 9.72
CA VAL A 231 -2.51 10.46 9.57
C VAL A 231 -2.68 11.24 10.88
N ILE A 232 -1.56 11.67 11.44
CA ILE A 232 -1.51 12.52 12.65
C ILE A 232 -1.18 13.98 12.33
N GLN A 233 -0.55 14.23 11.16
CA GLN A 233 -0.24 15.56 10.66
C GLN A 233 -0.32 15.58 9.13
N GLY A 234 -0.75 16.70 8.53
CA GLY A 234 -0.73 16.89 7.09
C GLY A 234 -2.02 16.48 6.37
N MET A 235 -3.18 16.33 7.07
CA MET A 235 -4.47 16.07 6.40
C MET A 235 -4.87 17.14 5.37
N ASN A 236 -4.43 18.39 5.54
CA ASN A 236 -4.59 19.45 4.54
C ASN A 236 -3.75 19.20 3.27
N VAL A 237 -2.64 18.47 3.38
CA VAL A 237 -1.82 18.05 2.24
C VAL A 237 -2.54 16.91 1.51
N VAL A 238 -3.09 15.93 2.26
CA VAL A 238 -3.93 14.86 1.71
C VAL A 238 -5.11 15.43 0.90
N ASP A 239 -5.77 16.49 1.42
CA ASP A 239 -6.88 17.15 0.71
C ASP A 239 -6.43 17.80 -0.59
N LYS A 240 -5.27 18.46 -0.60
CA LYS A 240 -4.72 19.06 -1.81
C LYS A 240 -4.40 17.99 -2.87
N LEU A 241 -3.82 16.87 -2.45
CA LEU A 241 -3.56 15.74 -3.35
C LEU A 241 -4.87 15.15 -3.90
N ALA A 242 -5.88 14.97 -3.03
CA ALA A 242 -7.19 14.45 -3.43
C ALA A 242 -7.94 15.37 -4.41
N ALA A 243 -7.68 16.69 -4.35
CA ALA A 243 -8.30 17.67 -5.23
C ALA A 243 -7.60 17.82 -6.61
N THR A 244 -6.53 17.06 -6.87
CA THR A 244 -5.85 17.06 -8.16
C THR A 244 -6.80 16.60 -9.26
N PRO A 245 -6.89 17.33 -10.40
CA PRO A 245 -7.68 16.88 -11.54
C PRO A 245 -7.27 15.48 -12.02
N THR A 246 -8.25 14.66 -12.37
CA THR A 246 -8.06 13.26 -12.80
C THR A 246 -8.63 13.02 -14.20
N ASP A 247 -8.21 11.93 -14.80
CA ASP A 247 -8.87 11.34 -15.97
C ASP A 247 -10.15 10.55 -15.57
N ASN A 248 -10.77 9.90 -16.54
CA ASN A 248 -11.99 9.10 -16.34
C ASN A 248 -11.78 7.83 -15.46
N SER A 249 -10.55 7.50 -15.12
CA SER A 249 -10.15 6.36 -14.27
C SER A 249 -9.67 6.79 -12.90
N ASP A 250 -9.95 8.02 -12.49
CA ASP A 250 -9.47 8.65 -11.25
C ASP A 250 -7.93 8.80 -11.19
N TRP A 251 -7.21 8.65 -12.31
CA TRP A 251 -5.77 8.82 -12.38
C TRP A 251 -5.42 10.32 -12.43
N PRO A 252 -4.50 10.80 -11.56
CA PRO A 252 -4.11 12.21 -11.56
C PRO A 252 -3.53 12.65 -12.92
N LEU A 253 -3.97 13.82 -13.43
CA LEU A 253 -3.42 14.39 -14.66
C LEU A 253 -2.00 14.93 -14.50
N GLU A 254 -1.56 15.17 -13.28
CA GLU A 254 -0.17 15.48 -12.94
C GLU A 254 0.41 14.38 -12.03
N ARG A 255 1.71 14.18 -12.10
CA ARG A 255 2.42 13.20 -11.27
C ARG A 255 2.41 13.64 -9.80
N LEU A 256 1.89 12.80 -8.93
CA LEU A 256 1.83 13.02 -7.49
C LEU A 256 2.88 12.15 -6.79
N GLU A 257 4.14 12.57 -6.90
CA GLU A 257 5.28 11.87 -6.32
C GLU A 257 5.29 11.97 -4.79
N VAL A 258 5.69 10.90 -4.14
CA VAL A 258 5.89 10.80 -2.71
C VAL A 258 7.17 10.04 -2.39
N ASN A 259 7.95 10.57 -1.45
CA ASN A 259 9.13 9.91 -0.88
C ASN A 259 8.85 9.62 0.60
N MET A 260 9.21 8.42 1.07
CA MET A 260 8.86 7.98 2.41
C MET A 260 10.09 7.71 3.27
N THR A 261 10.02 8.15 4.51
CA THR A 261 11.01 7.83 5.55
C THR A 261 10.29 7.38 6.82
N SER A 262 10.85 6.41 7.53
CA SER A 262 10.29 5.92 8.80
C SER A 262 11.18 6.34 9.97
N HIS A 263 10.58 6.57 11.15
CA HIS A 263 11.27 6.94 12.36
C HIS A 263 10.53 6.46 13.60
N SER A 264 11.28 6.21 14.67
CA SER A 264 10.75 5.87 15.99
C SER A 264 10.17 7.10 16.68
N ARG A 265 9.39 6.89 17.73
CA ARG A 265 8.93 7.96 18.62
C ARG A 265 10.17 8.61 19.27
N ILE A 266 10.24 9.93 19.20
CA ILE A 266 11.23 10.69 19.98
C ILE A 266 10.71 10.69 21.40
N GLU A 267 11.49 10.11 22.34
CA GLU A 267 11.20 10.12 23.76
C GLU A 267 11.25 11.53 24.36
#